data_b2834f5ec3542d254beffd7ab8a98edb
#
_entry.id   b2834f5ec3542d254beffd7ab8a98edb
#
_cell.length_a   1.000
_cell.length_b   1.000
_cell.length_c   1.000
_cell.angle_alpha   90.00
_cell.angle_beta   90.00
_cell.angle_gamma   90.00
#
_symmetry.space_group_name_H-M   'P 1'
#
loop_
_entity.id
_entity.type
_entity.pdbx_description
1 polymer ?
#
loop_
_entity_poly.entity_id
_entity_poly.type
_entity_poly.pdbx_seq_one_letter_code
_entity_poly.pdbx_strand_id
1 'polypeptide(L)'
;MEQKALFIIFGGTGDLAYRKLYPALFNLYEKGYLKENFAVIGTARRPWSNDHYHEVVMSAIEDSGRDAGRTNSELPRKFASHFYYQSHNVDDAEHYVALRNLADQLDEKYQLNGNRIFYLAMAPRFFGTIAGHLKDQKLLTEGSGFNRLIIEKPFGRDYQSAKELNDSISGSFDEEQIFRIDHYLGKEPIQSIAGLRFGNALFNSLWNKEHIDNIQITLAESLGVEERAGYYETAGAMRDMLQNHIMQIVSLLTMERPEVFDSKHLQDKKIDALENIQTYSKE
;
A
#
# COMPACT_ATOMS: atom_id res chain seq x y z
N MET A 1 1.22 14.64 -14.27
CA MET A 1 2.30 13.93 -14.98
C MET A 1 1.91 12.47 -15.04
N GLU A 2 2.03 11.83 -16.21
CA GLU A 2 1.71 10.41 -16.38
C GLU A 2 2.70 9.55 -15.59
N GLN A 3 2.19 8.55 -14.86
CA GLN A 3 3.01 7.61 -14.11
C GLN A 3 3.26 6.37 -14.95
N LYS A 4 4.54 6.01 -15.12
CA LYS A 4 4.96 4.81 -15.84
C LYS A 4 5.41 3.78 -14.83
N ALA A 5 4.76 2.63 -14.76
CA ALA A 5 5.17 1.56 -13.86
C ALA A 5 4.56 0.21 -14.23
N LEU A 6 5.29 -0.85 -13.92
CA LEU A 6 4.79 -2.21 -13.83
C LEU A 6 4.33 -2.49 -12.40
N PHE A 7 3.08 -2.84 -12.23
CA PHE A 7 2.53 -3.31 -10.97
C PHE A 7 2.57 -4.85 -10.95
N ILE A 8 3.20 -5.42 -9.95
CA ILE A 8 3.22 -6.87 -9.72
C ILE A 8 2.48 -7.15 -8.41
N ILE A 9 1.30 -7.77 -8.51
CA ILE A 9 0.39 -7.98 -7.37
C ILE A 9 0.47 -9.45 -6.94
N PHE A 10 1.13 -9.72 -5.84
CA PHE A 10 1.12 -11.03 -5.19
C PHE A 10 -0.19 -11.21 -4.43
N GLY A 11 -0.98 -12.21 -4.83
CA GLY A 11 -2.34 -12.40 -4.36
C GLY A 11 -3.40 -11.75 -5.26
N GLY A 12 -3.12 -11.63 -6.57
CA GLY A 12 -4.02 -11.03 -7.57
C GLY A 12 -5.38 -11.71 -7.72
N THR A 13 -5.60 -12.91 -7.17
CA THR A 13 -6.91 -13.57 -7.15
C THR A 13 -7.64 -13.44 -5.82
N GLY A 14 -7.11 -12.61 -4.91
CA GLY A 14 -7.63 -12.41 -3.57
C GLY A 14 -8.70 -11.32 -3.48
N ASP A 15 -9.45 -11.33 -2.38
CA ASP A 15 -10.54 -10.38 -2.11
C ASP A 15 -10.06 -8.92 -2.12
N LEU A 16 -8.89 -8.63 -1.54
CA LEU A 16 -8.32 -7.28 -1.53
C LEU A 16 -8.05 -6.76 -2.94
N ALA A 17 -7.47 -7.59 -3.81
CA ALA A 17 -7.22 -7.22 -5.19
C ALA A 17 -8.53 -6.91 -5.92
N TYR A 18 -9.50 -7.79 -5.81
CA TYR A 18 -10.81 -7.67 -6.44
C TYR A 18 -11.55 -6.42 -5.96
N ARG A 19 -11.78 -6.30 -4.65
CA ARG A 19 -12.65 -5.24 -4.09
C ARG A 19 -12.00 -3.87 -4.00
N LYS A 20 -10.67 -3.79 -3.96
CA LYS A 20 -9.97 -2.54 -3.66
C LYS A 20 -8.94 -2.15 -4.72
N LEU A 21 -8.01 -3.05 -5.08
CA LEU A 21 -6.88 -2.65 -5.91
C LEU A 21 -7.30 -2.40 -7.36
N TYR A 22 -8.07 -3.29 -7.98
CA TYR A 22 -8.51 -3.11 -9.36
C TYR A 22 -9.41 -1.87 -9.53
N PRO A 23 -10.42 -1.63 -8.68
CA PRO A 23 -11.17 -0.38 -8.73
C PRO A 23 -10.35 0.87 -8.48
N ALA A 24 -9.32 0.80 -7.60
CA ALA A 24 -8.44 1.94 -7.35
C ALA A 24 -7.53 2.25 -8.54
N LEU A 25 -6.93 1.24 -9.17
CA LEU A 25 -6.14 1.39 -10.39
C LEU A 25 -6.99 1.92 -11.55
N PHE A 26 -8.24 1.45 -11.69
CA PHE A 26 -9.17 1.97 -12.68
C PHE A 26 -9.48 3.45 -12.45
N ASN A 27 -9.68 3.88 -11.20
CA ASN A 27 -9.88 5.30 -10.88
C ASN A 27 -8.66 6.17 -11.25
N LEU A 28 -7.43 5.64 -11.07
CA LEU A 28 -6.23 6.33 -11.52
C LEU A 28 -6.15 6.41 -13.05
N TYR A 29 -6.58 5.37 -13.74
CA TYR A 29 -6.66 5.33 -15.20
C TYR A 29 -7.68 6.35 -15.71
N GLU A 30 -8.87 6.41 -15.14
CA GLU A 30 -9.91 7.39 -15.49
C GLU A 30 -9.47 8.83 -15.27
N LYS A 31 -8.75 9.09 -14.17
CA LYS A 31 -8.20 10.42 -13.86
C LYS A 31 -6.97 10.78 -14.69
N GLY A 32 -6.51 9.89 -15.57
CA GLY A 32 -5.37 10.12 -16.46
C GLY A 32 -4.00 10.10 -15.76
N TYR A 33 -3.91 9.56 -14.54
CA TYR A 33 -2.63 9.28 -13.87
C TYR A 33 -1.95 8.05 -14.47
N LEU A 34 -2.72 7.04 -14.83
CA LEU A 34 -2.29 5.90 -15.66
C LEU A 34 -2.91 6.07 -17.05
N LYS A 35 -2.15 5.80 -18.10
CA LYS A 35 -2.63 5.90 -19.49
C LYS A 35 -2.20 4.66 -20.28
N GLU A 36 -1.26 4.82 -21.23
CA GLU A 36 -0.77 3.74 -22.07
C GLU A 36 0.49 3.07 -21.50
N ASN A 37 1.27 3.79 -20.68
CA ASN A 37 2.54 3.34 -20.17
C ASN A 37 2.43 2.72 -18.77
N PHE A 38 1.59 1.70 -18.63
CA PHE A 38 1.54 0.86 -17.43
C PHE A 38 1.15 -0.56 -17.80
N ALA A 39 1.49 -1.50 -16.93
CA ALA A 39 1.00 -2.87 -16.98
C ALA A 39 0.82 -3.42 -15.56
N VAL A 40 -0.01 -4.44 -15.43
CA VAL A 40 -0.27 -5.13 -14.16
C VAL A 40 -0.08 -6.63 -14.36
N ILE A 41 0.76 -7.26 -13.53
CA ILE A 41 0.86 -8.71 -13.43
C ILE A 41 0.19 -9.12 -12.11
N GLY A 42 -0.90 -9.87 -12.20
CA GLY A 42 -1.48 -10.54 -11.04
C GLY A 42 -0.90 -11.93 -10.90
N THR A 43 -0.47 -12.28 -9.68
CA THR A 43 0.06 -13.62 -9.40
C THR A 43 -0.72 -14.30 -8.29
N ALA A 44 -1.01 -15.59 -8.47
CA ALA A 44 -1.55 -16.47 -7.44
C ALA A 44 -1.39 -17.94 -7.88
N ARG A 45 -1.75 -18.89 -6.99
CA ARG A 45 -1.61 -20.33 -7.27
C ARG A 45 -2.65 -20.89 -8.25
N ARG A 46 -3.73 -20.17 -8.53
CA ARG A 46 -4.79 -20.63 -9.44
C ARG A 46 -4.29 -20.63 -10.87
N PRO A 47 -4.62 -21.64 -11.70
CA PRO A 47 -4.18 -21.73 -13.09
C PRO A 47 -5.12 -20.94 -14.02
N TRP A 48 -5.18 -19.62 -13.86
CA TRP A 48 -6.00 -18.77 -14.72
C TRP A 48 -5.31 -18.40 -16.02
N SER A 49 -6.10 -18.18 -17.07
CA SER A 49 -5.65 -17.54 -18.31
C SER A 49 -5.71 -16.01 -18.20
N ASN A 50 -5.05 -15.31 -19.10
CA ASN A 50 -5.17 -13.84 -19.21
C ASN A 50 -6.61 -13.42 -19.51
N ASP A 51 -7.33 -14.14 -20.37
CA ASP A 51 -8.72 -13.83 -20.72
C ASP A 51 -9.63 -13.89 -19.50
N HIS A 52 -9.52 -14.98 -18.72
CA HIS A 52 -10.27 -15.09 -17.46
C HIS A 52 -9.89 -13.99 -16.46
N TYR A 53 -8.61 -13.64 -16.38
CA TYR A 53 -8.18 -12.56 -15.51
C TYR A 53 -8.73 -11.20 -15.93
N HIS A 54 -8.82 -10.92 -17.23
CA HIS A 54 -9.48 -9.72 -17.76
C HIS A 54 -10.97 -9.65 -17.37
N GLU A 55 -11.70 -10.79 -17.46
CA GLU A 55 -13.09 -10.86 -17.00
C GLU A 55 -13.21 -10.53 -15.51
N VAL A 56 -12.34 -11.09 -14.67
CA VAL A 56 -12.32 -10.81 -13.23
C VAL A 56 -12.06 -9.34 -12.94
N VAL A 57 -11.11 -8.71 -13.65
CA VAL A 57 -10.81 -7.28 -13.50
C VAL A 57 -12.02 -6.42 -13.91
N MET A 58 -12.67 -6.74 -15.02
CA MET A 58 -13.87 -6.02 -15.46
C MET A 58 -15.01 -6.17 -14.46
N SER A 59 -15.27 -7.38 -13.96
CA SER A 59 -16.30 -7.62 -12.93
C SER A 59 -16.01 -6.85 -11.64
N ALA A 60 -14.74 -6.75 -11.24
CA ALA A 60 -14.35 -5.98 -10.06
C ALA A 60 -14.64 -4.47 -10.20
N ILE A 61 -14.50 -3.93 -11.40
CA ILE A 61 -14.84 -2.54 -11.70
C ILE A 61 -16.36 -2.34 -11.64
N GLU A 62 -17.12 -3.23 -12.26
CA GLU A 62 -18.58 -3.21 -12.29
C GLU A 62 -19.17 -3.29 -10.87
N ASP A 63 -18.75 -4.30 -10.09
CA ASP A 63 -19.22 -4.52 -8.70
C ASP A 63 -18.87 -3.35 -7.77
N SER A 64 -17.82 -2.60 -8.08
CA SER A 64 -17.45 -1.42 -7.31
C SER A 64 -18.43 -0.24 -7.47
N GLY A 65 -19.39 -0.33 -8.40
CA GLY A 65 -20.30 0.73 -8.75
C GLY A 65 -19.67 1.93 -9.46
N ARG A 66 -18.38 1.86 -9.80
CA ARG A 66 -17.65 2.96 -10.44
C ARG A 66 -18.02 3.13 -11.91
N ASP A 67 -18.54 2.08 -12.53
CA ASP A 67 -19.05 2.10 -13.89
C ASP A 67 -20.58 2.36 -13.97
N ALA A 68 -21.24 2.53 -12.82
CA ALA A 68 -22.68 2.73 -12.75
C ALA A 68 -23.11 4.02 -13.47
N GLY A 69 -23.81 3.84 -14.59
CA GLY A 69 -24.34 4.94 -15.41
C GLY A 69 -23.48 5.31 -16.63
N ARG A 70 -22.41 4.58 -16.93
CA ARG A 70 -21.59 4.77 -18.13
C ARG A 70 -22.07 3.88 -19.27
N THR A 71 -22.38 4.49 -20.39
CA THR A 71 -22.76 3.80 -21.62
C THR A 71 -21.58 3.27 -22.44
N ASN A 72 -20.34 3.54 -22.00
CA ASN A 72 -19.13 3.18 -22.77
C ASN A 72 -18.41 1.98 -22.14
N SER A 73 -18.73 0.78 -22.62
CA SER A 73 -18.10 -0.47 -22.21
C SER A 73 -16.64 -0.66 -22.73
N GLU A 74 -16.11 0.27 -23.52
CA GLU A 74 -14.76 0.17 -24.07
C GLU A 74 -13.67 0.51 -23.06
N LEU A 75 -13.93 1.48 -22.16
CA LEU A 75 -12.91 1.94 -21.22
C LEU A 75 -12.46 0.85 -20.22
N PRO A 76 -13.36 0.12 -19.56
CA PRO A 76 -12.96 -1.03 -18.70
C PRO A 76 -12.21 -2.11 -19.49
N ARG A 77 -12.61 -2.41 -20.72
CA ARG A 77 -11.92 -3.39 -21.58
C ARG A 77 -10.52 -2.92 -21.95
N LYS A 78 -10.35 -1.67 -22.33
CA LYS A 78 -9.05 -1.08 -22.62
C LYS A 78 -8.16 -1.11 -21.38
N PHE A 79 -8.68 -0.76 -20.23
CA PHE A 79 -7.96 -0.87 -18.96
C PHE A 79 -7.56 -2.32 -18.66
N ALA A 80 -8.49 -3.29 -18.75
CA ALA A 80 -8.23 -4.70 -18.49
C ALA A 80 -7.17 -5.29 -19.44
N SER A 81 -7.01 -4.78 -20.65
CA SER A 81 -5.99 -5.25 -21.60
C SER A 81 -4.54 -4.99 -21.16
N HIS A 82 -4.33 -4.15 -20.15
CA HIS A 82 -3.02 -3.95 -19.52
C HIS A 82 -2.72 -4.98 -18.42
N PHE A 83 -3.63 -5.91 -18.13
CA PHE A 83 -3.50 -6.91 -17.08
C PHE A 83 -3.04 -8.25 -17.64
N TYR A 84 -2.10 -8.87 -16.95
CA TYR A 84 -1.49 -10.15 -17.26
C TYR A 84 -1.53 -11.04 -16.05
N TYR A 85 -1.70 -12.32 -16.25
CA TYR A 85 -1.77 -13.26 -15.16
C TYR A 85 -0.66 -14.30 -15.24
N GLN A 86 -0.05 -14.60 -14.11
CA GLN A 86 0.89 -15.69 -13.99
C GLN A 86 0.52 -16.58 -12.80
N SER A 87 0.28 -17.88 -13.04
CA SER A 87 0.20 -18.86 -11.97
C SER A 87 1.54 -18.91 -11.25
N HIS A 88 1.53 -18.72 -9.92
CA HIS A 88 2.74 -18.50 -9.16
C HIS A 88 2.66 -19.13 -7.76
N ASN A 89 3.65 -19.94 -7.41
CA ASN A 89 3.93 -20.36 -6.06
C ASN A 89 5.07 -19.54 -5.49
N VAL A 90 4.87 -18.88 -4.38
CA VAL A 90 5.85 -17.95 -3.78
C VAL A 90 7.09 -18.64 -3.22
N ASP A 91 7.03 -19.95 -3.02
CA ASP A 91 8.15 -20.74 -2.53
C ASP A 91 9.00 -21.36 -3.68
N ASP A 92 8.60 -21.14 -4.94
CA ASP A 92 9.23 -21.74 -6.11
C ASP A 92 10.05 -20.70 -6.90
N ALA A 93 11.36 -20.80 -6.86
CA ALA A 93 12.29 -19.88 -7.52
C ALA A 93 12.10 -19.81 -9.05
N GLU A 94 11.75 -20.92 -9.70
CA GLU A 94 11.52 -20.95 -11.17
C GLU A 94 10.32 -20.08 -11.58
N HIS A 95 9.33 -19.96 -10.72
CA HIS A 95 8.20 -19.07 -10.96
C HIS A 95 8.62 -17.58 -10.95
N TYR A 96 9.64 -17.20 -10.19
CA TYR A 96 10.18 -15.84 -10.24
C TYR A 96 11.02 -15.60 -11.49
N VAL A 97 11.72 -16.62 -12.00
CA VAL A 97 12.39 -16.51 -13.30
C VAL A 97 11.38 -16.26 -14.42
N ALA A 98 10.28 -17.02 -14.44
CA ALA A 98 9.18 -16.79 -15.39
C ALA A 98 8.55 -15.41 -15.23
N LEU A 99 8.34 -14.96 -13.97
CA LEU A 99 7.80 -13.64 -13.64
C LEU A 99 8.73 -12.51 -14.12
N ARG A 100 10.04 -12.67 -13.95
CA ARG A 100 11.03 -11.72 -14.46
C ARG A 100 10.93 -11.60 -15.98
N ASN A 101 10.92 -12.73 -16.69
CA ASN A 101 10.85 -12.73 -18.14
C ASN A 101 9.58 -12.02 -18.66
N LEU A 102 8.43 -12.25 -18.02
CA LEU A 102 7.20 -11.54 -18.32
C LEU A 102 7.31 -10.05 -17.99
N ALA A 103 7.90 -9.71 -16.84
CA ALA A 103 8.10 -8.33 -16.43
C ALA A 103 8.98 -7.55 -17.42
N ASP A 104 10.07 -8.15 -17.90
CA ASP A 104 10.98 -7.55 -18.87
C ASP A 104 10.30 -7.34 -20.23
N GLN A 105 9.50 -8.31 -20.69
CA GLN A 105 8.70 -8.17 -21.92
C GLN A 105 7.68 -7.03 -21.82
N LEU A 106 7.03 -6.86 -20.67
CA LEU A 106 6.05 -5.81 -20.46
C LEU A 106 6.71 -4.44 -20.27
N ASP A 107 7.88 -4.41 -19.66
CA ASP A 107 8.69 -3.19 -19.53
C ASP A 107 9.03 -2.62 -20.92
N GLU A 108 9.50 -3.47 -21.85
CA GLU A 108 9.77 -3.10 -23.24
C GLU A 108 8.49 -2.69 -23.98
N LYS A 109 7.44 -3.52 -23.91
CA LYS A 109 6.16 -3.29 -24.59
C LYS A 109 5.51 -1.96 -24.22
N TYR A 110 5.50 -1.62 -22.93
CA TYR A 110 4.83 -0.42 -22.41
C TYR A 110 5.79 0.73 -22.09
N GLN A 111 7.08 0.58 -22.36
CA GLN A 111 8.12 1.59 -22.15
C GLN A 111 8.14 2.12 -20.69
N LEU A 112 8.20 1.20 -19.72
CA LEU A 112 8.06 1.47 -18.29
C LEU A 112 9.34 1.98 -17.63
N ASN A 113 10.47 1.92 -18.33
CA ASN A 113 11.79 2.42 -17.88
C ASN A 113 12.32 1.72 -16.60
N GLY A 114 11.98 0.45 -16.40
CA GLY A 114 12.38 -0.31 -15.22
C GLY A 114 11.65 0.07 -13.92
N ASN A 115 10.57 0.85 -13.99
CA ASN A 115 9.79 1.22 -12.82
C ASN A 115 8.90 0.06 -12.37
N ARG A 116 9.16 -0.51 -11.19
CA ARG A 116 8.44 -1.67 -10.66
C ARG A 116 7.84 -1.40 -9.29
N ILE A 117 6.57 -1.76 -9.14
CA ILE A 117 5.82 -1.70 -7.90
C ILE A 117 5.37 -3.11 -7.55
N PHE A 118 5.88 -3.64 -6.45
CA PHE A 118 5.52 -4.95 -5.91
C PHE A 118 4.49 -4.76 -4.80
N TYR A 119 3.28 -5.27 -4.99
CA TYR A 119 2.21 -5.17 -4.01
C TYR A 119 1.95 -6.55 -3.38
N LEU A 120 2.17 -6.67 -2.07
CA LEU A 120 1.97 -7.93 -1.36
C LEU A 120 0.57 -7.99 -0.74
N ALA A 121 -0.42 -8.38 -1.56
CA ALA A 121 -1.83 -8.56 -1.14
C ALA A 121 -2.05 -9.97 -0.54
N MET A 122 -1.20 -10.38 0.40
CA MET A 122 -1.22 -11.72 0.98
C MET A 122 -0.72 -11.71 2.44
N ALA A 123 -0.71 -12.90 3.07
CA ALA A 123 -0.34 -13.00 4.48
C ALA A 123 1.13 -12.58 4.73
N PRO A 124 1.42 -11.83 5.82
CA PRO A 124 2.75 -11.29 6.12
C PRO A 124 3.88 -12.33 6.21
N ARG A 125 3.57 -13.57 6.58
CA ARG A 125 4.54 -14.67 6.64
C ARG A 125 5.29 -14.94 5.34
N PHE A 126 4.75 -14.48 4.20
CA PHE A 126 5.36 -14.65 2.89
C PHE A 126 6.23 -13.47 2.46
N PHE A 127 6.18 -12.34 3.18
CA PHE A 127 6.82 -11.10 2.74
C PHE A 127 8.34 -11.26 2.60
N GLY A 128 9.00 -11.84 3.60
CA GLY A 128 10.43 -12.10 3.55
C GLY A 128 10.84 -13.05 2.41
N THR A 129 10.10 -14.16 2.23
CA THR A 129 10.33 -15.11 1.13
C THR A 129 10.21 -14.42 -0.24
N ILE A 130 9.15 -13.65 -0.43
CA ILE A 130 8.95 -12.91 -1.69
C ILE A 130 10.06 -11.90 -1.90
N ALA A 131 10.39 -11.08 -0.90
CA ALA A 131 11.44 -10.06 -1.00
C ALA A 131 12.80 -10.69 -1.34
N GLY A 132 13.14 -11.81 -0.71
CA GLY A 132 14.37 -12.58 -1.00
C GLY A 132 14.39 -13.06 -2.45
N HIS A 133 13.35 -13.74 -2.91
CA HIS A 133 13.28 -14.21 -4.30
C HIS A 133 13.27 -13.08 -5.33
N LEU A 134 12.63 -11.95 -5.05
CA LEU A 134 12.66 -10.79 -5.96
C LEU A 134 14.09 -10.31 -6.18
N LYS A 135 14.91 -10.28 -5.14
CA LYS A 135 16.33 -9.93 -5.21
C LYS A 135 17.14 -11.03 -5.91
N ASP A 136 17.05 -12.28 -5.43
CA ASP A 136 17.87 -13.39 -5.88
C ASP A 136 17.64 -13.73 -7.37
N GLN A 137 16.38 -13.62 -7.82
CA GLN A 137 16.01 -13.87 -9.22
C GLN A 137 16.04 -12.59 -10.09
N LYS A 138 16.65 -11.51 -9.58
CA LYS A 138 16.90 -10.25 -10.32
C LYS A 138 15.64 -9.60 -10.88
N LEU A 139 14.54 -9.62 -10.10
CA LEU A 139 13.35 -8.86 -10.44
C LEU A 139 13.47 -7.39 -10.04
N LEU A 140 14.41 -7.05 -9.15
CA LEU A 140 14.69 -5.67 -8.82
C LEU A 140 15.53 -5.07 -9.95
N THR A 141 15.05 -3.97 -10.53
CA THR A 141 15.74 -3.30 -11.62
C THR A 141 16.95 -2.53 -11.11
N GLU A 142 18.06 -2.62 -11.84
CA GLU A 142 19.24 -1.82 -11.64
C GLU A 142 19.23 -0.64 -12.64
N GLY A 143 19.65 0.54 -12.22
CA GLY A 143 19.76 1.71 -13.09
C GLY A 143 18.75 2.81 -12.79
N SER A 144 18.12 3.40 -13.85
CA SER A 144 17.27 4.60 -13.71
C SER A 144 15.84 4.31 -13.22
N GLY A 145 15.40 3.06 -13.22
CA GLY A 145 14.10 2.66 -12.72
C GLY A 145 14.03 2.63 -11.20
N PHE A 146 12.82 2.70 -10.65
CA PHE A 146 12.61 2.52 -9.22
C PHE A 146 12.01 1.14 -8.90
N ASN A 147 12.33 0.63 -7.72
CA ASN A 147 11.66 -0.52 -7.13
C ASN A 147 10.91 -0.04 -5.89
N ARG A 148 9.63 -0.37 -5.76
CA ARG A 148 8.80 -0.02 -4.60
C ARG A 148 8.07 -1.25 -4.12
N LEU A 149 8.16 -1.53 -2.83
CA LEU A 149 7.46 -2.61 -2.16
C LEU A 149 6.31 -2.05 -1.35
N ILE A 150 5.08 -2.47 -1.65
CA ILE A 150 3.88 -2.08 -0.91
C ILE A 150 3.42 -3.28 -0.09
N ILE A 151 3.30 -3.09 1.22
CA ILE A 151 2.85 -4.12 2.15
C ILE A 151 1.65 -3.64 2.96
N GLU A 152 0.75 -4.59 3.25
CA GLU A 152 -0.45 -4.40 4.05
C GLU A 152 -0.24 -4.81 5.50
N LYS A 153 -1.02 -4.24 6.41
CA LYS A 153 -1.02 -4.71 7.80
C LYS A 153 -1.59 -6.14 7.91
N PRO A 154 -1.20 -6.89 8.97
CA PRO A 154 -0.40 -6.47 10.13
C PRO A 154 1.11 -6.48 9.87
N PHE A 155 1.82 -5.55 10.50
CA PHE A 155 3.29 -5.44 10.45
C PHE A 155 3.96 -6.10 11.66
N GLY A 156 3.43 -7.23 12.10
CA GLY A 156 3.78 -7.92 13.34
C GLY A 156 2.68 -7.83 14.41
N ARG A 157 2.80 -8.62 15.47
CA ARG A 157 1.90 -8.60 16.63
C ARG A 157 2.47 -7.86 17.82
N ASP A 158 3.79 -7.79 17.91
CA ASP A 158 4.60 -7.17 18.94
C ASP A 158 5.89 -6.64 18.33
N TYR A 159 6.71 -6.00 19.15
CA TYR A 159 7.99 -5.44 18.70
C TYR A 159 8.90 -6.49 18.05
N GLN A 160 8.99 -7.69 18.63
CA GLN A 160 9.89 -8.73 18.13
C GLN A 160 9.46 -9.21 16.73
N SER A 161 8.19 -9.57 16.57
CA SER A 161 7.66 -10.03 15.28
C SER A 161 7.63 -8.91 14.22
N ALA A 162 7.44 -7.64 14.62
CA ALA A 162 7.55 -6.50 13.73
C ALA A 162 9.00 -6.29 13.25
N LYS A 163 9.96 -6.44 14.18
CA LYS A 163 11.38 -6.36 13.86
C LYS A 163 11.82 -7.48 12.93
N GLU A 164 11.44 -8.72 13.21
CA GLU A 164 11.75 -9.89 12.36
C GLU A 164 11.19 -9.70 10.94
N LEU A 165 9.95 -9.22 10.82
CA LEU A 165 9.34 -8.91 9.53
C LEU A 165 10.13 -7.82 8.79
N ASN A 166 10.47 -6.74 9.49
CA ASN A 166 11.25 -5.65 8.92
C ASN A 166 12.64 -6.12 8.46
N ASP A 167 13.36 -6.84 9.32
CA ASP A 167 14.68 -7.37 9.01
C ASP A 167 14.64 -8.32 7.79
N SER A 168 13.58 -9.12 7.64
CA SER A 168 13.40 -10.04 6.51
C SER A 168 13.21 -9.32 5.17
N ILE A 169 12.70 -8.10 5.17
CA ILE A 169 12.46 -7.28 3.96
C ILE A 169 13.66 -6.38 3.66
N SER A 170 14.28 -5.81 4.71
CA SER A 170 15.40 -4.85 4.59
C SER A 170 16.66 -5.46 3.97
N GLY A 171 16.76 -6.79 3.93
CA GLY A 171 17.81 -7.49 3.18
C GLY A 171 17.70 -7.34 1.66
N SER A 172 16.53 -6.93 1.15
CA SER A 172 16.23 -6.84 -0.28
C SER A 172 15.81 -5.45 -0.75
N PHE A 173 15.24 -4.63 0.13
CA PHE A 173 14.74 -3.29 -0.18
C PHE A 173 15.27 -2.30 0.85
N ASP A 174 15.65 -1.12 0.40
CA ASP A 174 15.96 0.01 1.26
C ASP A 174 14.66 0.59 1.87
N GLU A 175 14.75 1.27 3.02
CA GLU A 175 13.56 1.81 3.71
C GLU A 175 12.76 2.77 2.83
N GLU A 176 13.41 3.57 2.00
CA GLU A 176 12.76 4.51 1.07
C GLU A 176 11.99 3.80 -0.05
N GLN A 177 12.23 2.51 -0.24
CA GLN A 177 11.51 1.67 -1.22
C GLN A 177 10.31 0.95 -0.60
N ILE A 178 10.18 0.93 0.73
CA ILE A 178 9.13 0.19 1.45
C ILE A 178 7.97 1.11 1.83
N PHE A 179 6.78 0.78 1.37
CA PHE A 179 5.54 1.51 1.62
C PHE A 179 4.59 0.66 2.44
N ARG A 180 4.44 0.99 3.71
CA ARG A 180 3.51 0.34 4.64
C ARG A 180 2.17 1.04 4.59
N ILE A 181 1.13 0.31 4.20
CA ILE A 181 -0.21 0.88 4.02
C ILE A 181 -0.92 1.01 5.36
N ASP A 182 -1.25 2.25 5.70
CA ASP A 182 -2.25 2.58 6.72
C ASP A 182 -3.42 3.29 6.03
N HIS A 183 -4.56 2.61 5.88
CA HIS A 183 -5.71 3.12 5.14
C HIS A 183 -6.37 4.35 5.78
N TYR A 184 -6.13 4.61 7.08
CA TYR A 184 -6.61 5.83 7.74
C TYR A 184 -5.88 7.07 7.24
N LEU A 185 -4.59 6.96 6.90
CA LEU A 185 -3.84 8.06 6.31
C LEU A 185 -4.36 8.47 4.92
N GLY A 186 -5.14 7.60 4.27
CA GLY A 186 -5.81 7.91 3.00
C GLY A 186 -7.16 8.63 3.16
N LYS A 187 -7.69 8.75 4.40
CA LYS A 187 -8.97 9.44 4.64
C LYS A 187 -8.77 10.96 4.58
N GLU A 188 -9.64 11.67 3.84
CA GLU A 188 -9.55 13.13 3.67
C GLU A 188 -9.43 13.93 4.98
N PRO A 189 -10.20 13.63 6.05
CA PRO A 189 -10.02 14.34 7.31
C PRO A 189 -8.62 14.22 7.89
N ILE A 190 -7.99 13.04 7.76
CA ILE A 190 -6.64 12.81 8.29
C ILE A 190 -5.59 13.53 7.44
N GLN A 191 -5.72 13.49 6.12
CA GLN A 191 -4.84 14.24 5.21
C GLN A 191 -4.94 15.74 5.43
N SER A 192 -6.12 16.23 5.79
CA SER A 192 -6.37 17.65 6.07
C SER A 192 -5.65 18.17 7.32
N ILE A 193 -5.27 17.31 8.27
CA ILE A 193 -4.56 17.71 9.50
C ILE A 193 -3.27 18.45 9.17
N ALA A 194 -2.45 17.90 8.29
CA ALA A 194 -1.17 18.52 7.91
C ALA A 194 -1.39 19.88 7.20
N GLY A 195 -2.37 19.95 6.30
CA GLY A 195 -2.75 21.19 5.64
C GLY A 195 -3.26 22.26 6.61
N LEU A 196 -4.09 21.87 7.56
CA LEU A 196 -4.62 22.78 8.59
C LEU A 196 -3.50 23.31 9.49
N ARG A 197 -2.66 22.43 10.03
CA ARG A 197 -1.61 22.79 10.98
C ARG A 197 -0.48 23.59 10.33
N PHE A 198 -0.01 23.16 9.19
CA PHE A 198 1.24 23.67 8.60
C PHE A 198 1.02 24.61 7.41
N GLY A 199 -0.13 24.51 6.75
CA GLY A 199 -0.50 25.39 5.65
C GLY A 199 -1.25 26.65 6.06
N ASN A 200 -1.63 26.80 7.35
CA ASN A 200 -2.41 27.92 7.85
C ASN A 200 -1.66 28.66 8.95
N ALA A 201 -1.29 29.91 8.70
CA ALA A 201 -0.51 30.73 9.62
C ALA A 201 -1.20 30.94 10.99
N LEU A 202 -2.53 31.04 11.01
CA LEU A 202 -3.30 31.20 12.25
C LEU A 202 -3.14 29.96 13.15
N PHE A 203 -3.38 28.78 12.62
CA PHE A 203 -3.28 27.53 13.39
C PHE A 203 -1.83 27.23 13.79
N ASN A 204 -0.87 27.53 12.95
CA ASN A 204 0.53 27.32 13.27
C ASN A 204 0.98 28.08 14.52
N SER A 205 0.42 29.28 14.76
CA SER A 205 0.73 30.10 15.95
C SER A 205 0.06 29.60 17.22
N LEU A 206 -1.12 28.96 17.09
CA LEU A 206 -1.94 28.53 18.22
C LEU A 206 -1.76 27.05 18.58
N TRP A 207 -1.05 26.28 17.75
CA TRP A 207 -0.91 24.83 17.94
C TRP A 207 0.27 24.50 18.84
N ASN A 208 0.13 24.83 20.11
CA ASN A 208 1.15 24.64 21.15
C ASN A 208 0.50 24.45 22.53
N LYS A 209 1.31 24.06 23.50
CA LYS A 209 0.89 23.80 24.89
C LYS A 209 0.34 25.03 25.65
N GLU A 210 0.55 26.23 25.15
CA GLU A 210 0.03 27.44 25.78
C GLU A 210 -1.43 27.70 25.42
N HIS A 211 -1.88 27.17 24.27
CA HIS A 211 -3.21 27.40 23.72
C HIS A 211 -4.07 26.14 23.63
N ILE A 212 -3.48 24.94 23.61
CA ILE A 212 -4.18 23.66 23.55
C ILE A 212 -4.00 22.90 24.86
N ASP A 213 -5.09 22.73 25.58
CA ASP A 213 -5.12 22.00 26.84
C ASP A 213 -5.09 20.49 26.63
N ASN A 214 -5.88 19.95 25.72
CA ASN A 214 -5.92 18.53 25.42
C ASN A 214 -6.34 18.27 23.97
N ILE A 215 -6.04 17.07 23.48
CA ILE A 215 -6.46 16.55 22.17
C ILE A 215 -7.19 15.22 22.40
N GLN A 216 -8.40 15.10 21.88
CA GLN A 216 -9.20 13.89 21.93
C GLN A 216 -9.37 13.30 20.53
N ILE A 217 -9.00 12.03 20.37
CA ILE A 217 -9.12 11.31 19.11
C ILE A 217 -10.13 10.20 19.28
N THR A 218 -11.23 10.29 18.52
CA THR A 218 -12.28 9.29 18.49
C THR A 218 -12.37 8.68 17.11
N LEU A 219 -12.18 7.36 17.01
CA LEU A 219 -12.42 6.58 15.81
C LEU A 219 -13.69 5.75 16.01
N ALA A 220 -14.76 6.14 15.36
CA ALA A 220 -16.05 5.43 15.38
C ALA A 220 -16.31 4.80 14.00
N GLU A 221 -16.63 3.51 14.00
CA GLU A 221 -17.01 2.77 12.81
C GLU A 221 -18.42 2.23 12.96
N SER A 222 -19.20 2.31 11.89
CA SER A 222 -20.58 1.78 11.86
C SER A 222 -20.64 0.28 11.64
N LEU A 223 -19.56 -0.31 11.05
CA LEU A 223 -19.44 -1.75 10.84
C LEU A 223 -18.84 -2.42 12.06
N GLY A 224 -19.45 -3.53 12.49
CA GLY A 224 -18.91 -4.40 13.54
C GLY A 224 -17.74 -5.26 13.05
N VAL A 225 -17.34 -6.21 13.89
CA VAL A 225 -16.21 -7.13 13.61
C VAL A 225 -16.57 -8.16 12.52
N GLU A 226 -17.87 -8.50 12.39
CA GLU A 226 -18.44 -9.45 11.40
C GLU A 226 -17.60 -10.74 11.25
N GLU A 227 -17.26 -11.12 10.03
CA GLU A 227 -16.48 -12.34 9.73
C GLU A 227 -15.01 -12.27 10.20
N ARG A 228 -14.52 -11.09 10.66
CA ARG A 228 -13.18 -10.89 11.19
C ARG A 228 -13.04 -11.22 12.67
N ALA A 229 -14.05 -11.83 13.31
CA ALA A 229 -14.04 -12.14 14.74
C ALA A 229 -12.78 -12.94 15.16
N GLY A 230 -12.37 -13.94 14.39
CA GLY A 230 -11.16 -14.73 14.66
C GLY A 230 -9.85 -13.92 14.63
N TYR A 231 -9.75 -12.92 13.76
CA TYR A 231 -8.62 -11.98 13.77
C TYR A 231 -8.69 -11.05 14.98
N TYR A 232 -9.86 -10.49 15.24
CA TYR A 232 -10.04 -9.52 16.34
C TYR A 232 -9.81 -10.13 17.72
N GLU A 233 -10.14 -11.42 17.90
CA GLU A 233 -9.88 -12.16 19.13
C GLU A 233 -8.39 -12.19 19.47
N THR A 234 -7.52 -12.25 18.46
CA THR A 234 -6.06 -12.28 18.66
C THR A 234 -5.40 -10.91 18.66
N ALA A 235 -5.95 -9.94 17.94
CA ALA A 235 -5.40 -8.58 17.83
C ALA A 235 -5.96 -7.65 18.91
N GLY A 236 -7.28 -7.63 19.10
CA GLY A 236 -7.97 -6.67 19.93
C GLY A 236 -7.85 -5.22 19.44
N ALA A 237 -8.58 -4.30 20.07
CA ALA A 237 -8.61 -2.89 19.69
C ALA A 237 -7.23 -2.20 19.82
N MET A 238 -6.42 -2.61 20.80
CA MET A 238 -5.09 -2.01 20.99
C MET A 238 -4.19 -2.20 19.78
N ARG A 239 -4.06 -3.43 19.28
CA ARG A 239 -3.19 -3.74 18.13
C ARG A 239 -3.83 -3.38 16.81
N ASP A 240 -5.16 -3.51 16.69
CA ASP A 240 -5.84 -3.24 15.42
C ASP A 240 -6.02 -1.74 15.15
N MET A 241 -6.26 -0.94 16.17
CA MET A 241 -6.61 0.47 16.03
C MET A 241 -5.60 1.42 16.67
N LEU A 242 -5.21 1.20 17.93
CA LEU A 242 -4.41 2.17 18.67
C LEU A 242 -2.97 2.18 18.16
N GLN A 243 -2.29 1.04 18.13
CA GLN A 243 -0.87 0.92 17.72
C GLN A 243 -0.63 1.25 16.24
N ASN A 244 -1.67 1.32 15.44
CA ASN A 244 -1.59 1.69 14.02
C ASN A 244 -2.19 3.09 13.83
N HIS A 245 -3.49 3.14 13.57
CA HIS A 245 -4.19 4.32 13.08
C HIS A 245 -4.16 5.49 14.07
N ILE A 246 -4.43 5.23 15.36
CA ILE A 246 -4.45 6.31 16.36
C ILE A 246 -3.06 6.89 16.54
N MET A 247 -2.01 6.05 16.64
CA MET A 247 -0.64 6.55 16.80
C MET A 247 -0.16 7.35 15.58
N GLN A 248 -0.57 6.99 14.36
CA GLN A 248 -0.30 7.79 13.18
C GLN A 248 -0.99 9.16 13.25
N ILE A 249 -2.24 9.20 13.73
CA ILE A 249 -2.97 10.47 13.91
C ILE A 249 -2.32 11.30 15.03
N VAL A 250 -1.95 10.67 16.15
CA VAL A 250 -1.22 11.33 17.25
C VAL A 250 0.05 11.97 16.72
N SER A 251 0.86 11.22 15.97
CA SER A 251 2.11 11.78 15.41
C SER A 251 1.84 13.00 14.51
N LEU A 252 0.83 12.96 13.65
CA LEU A 252 0.45 14.10 12.81
C LEU A 252 -0.05 15.30 13.62
N LEU A 253 -0.70 15.06 14.76
CA LEU A 253 -1.23 16.13 15.63
C LEU A 253 -0.17 16.73 16.55
N THR A 254 0.90 15.99 16.87
CA THR A 254 1.89 16.41 17.89
C THR A 254 3.27 16.72 17.31
N MET A 255 3.60 16.24 16.11
CA MET A 255 4.91 16.49 15.49
C MET A 255 5.18 17.98 15.28
N GLU A 256 6.44 18.35 15.28
CA GLU A 256 6.86 19.68 14.87
C GLU A 256 6.68 19.87 13.35
N ARG A 257 6.57 21.13 12.92
CA ARG A 257 6.51 21.46 11.48
C ARG A 257 7.80 21.03 10.79
N PRO A 258 7.75 20.24 9.71
CA PRO A 258 8.94 19.92 8.94
C PRO A 258 9.46 21.18 8.22
N GLU A 259 10.78 21.30 8.11
CA GLU A 259 11.43 22.41 7.39
C GLU A 259 11.14 22.36 5.88
N VAL A 260 11.15 21.14 5.34
CA VAL A 260 10.79 20.84 3.96
C VAL A 260 9.61 19.87 3.96
N PHE A 261 8.60 20.17 3.16
CA PHE A 261 7.37 19.35 3.10
C PHE A 261 7.55 18.21 2.07
N ASP A 262 8.39 17.25 2.40
CA ASP A 262 8.60 16.02 1.66
C ASP A 262 8.38 14.77 2.53
N SER A 263 8.39 13.60 1.93
CA SER A 263 8.11 12.34 2.62
C SER A 263 9.11 12.04 3.72
N LYS A 264 10.38 12.32 3.50
CA LYS A 264 11.45 12.03 4.47
C LYS A 264 11.34 12.90 5.71
N HIS A 265 11.31 14.21 5.54
CA HIS A 265 11.22 15.15 6.67
C HIS A 265 9.91 14.99 7.45
N LEU A 266 8.80 14.67 6.74
CA LEU A 266 7.54 14.35 7.40
C LEU A 266 7.66 13.10 8.27
N GLN A 267 8.32 12.06 7.78
CA GLN A 267 8.52 10.81 8.51
C GLN A 267 9.44 11.00 9.70
N ASP A 268 10.55 11.73 9.55
CA ASP A 268 11.47 12.06 10.63
C ASP A 268 10.75 12.78 11.77
N LYS A 269 9.91 13.79 11.46
CA LYS A 269 9.13 14.51 12.48
C LYS A 269 8.05 13.66 13.16
N LYS A 270 7.48 12.70 12.45
CA LYS A 270 6.56 11.73 13.07
C LYS A 270 7.28 10.79 14.03
N ILE A 271 8.49 10.35 13.67
CA ILE A 271 9.34 9.52 14.54
C ILE A 271 9.71 10.30 15.78
N ASP A 272 10.24 11.52 15.65
CA ASP A 272 10.56 12.41 16.77
C ASP A 272 9.37 12.54 17.74
N ALA A 273 8.17 12.75 17.22
CA ALA A 273 6.97 12.88 18.03
C ALA A 273 6.64 11.59 18.81
N LEU A 274 6.76 10.42 18.16
CA LEU A 274 6.47 9.13 18.78
C LEU A 274 7.51 8.74 19.85
N GLU A 275 8.79 9.03 19.63
CA GLU A 275 9.88 8.78 20.58
C GLU A 275 9.76 9.62 21.86
N ASN A 276 9.14 10.79 21.77
CA ASN A 276 8.90 11.67 22.90
C ASN A 276 7.64 11.34 23.72
N ILE A 277 6.86 10.31 23.32
CA ILE A 277 5.72 9.86 24.11
C ILE A 277 6.23 9.11 25.34
N GLN A 278 5.83 9.63 26.51
CA GLN A 278 6.15 8.96 27.78
C GLN A 278 5.38 7.63 27.88
N THR A 279 6.11 6.55 28.09
CA THR A 279 5.52 5.25 28.40
C THR A 279 5.19 5.18 29.88
N TYR A 280 3.97 4.74 30.22
CA TYR A 280 3.63 4.48 31.62
C TYR A 280 4.37 3.24 32.10
N SER A 281 5.08 3.35 33.24
CA SER A 281 5.60 2.20 33.94
C SER A 281 4.42 1.39 34.51
N LYS A 282 4.56 0.07 34.51
CA LYS A 282 3.66 -0.78 35.29
C LYS A 282 4.06 -0.57 36.76
N GLU A 283 3.36 0.31 37.49
CA GLU A 283 3.29 0.26 38.92
C GLU A 283 2.16 -0.67 39.36
#